data_5b7c5cac15e8ae3507f40df5807a7b72
#
_entry.id   5b7c5cac15e8ae3507f40df5807a7b72
#
_cell.length_a   1.000
_cell.length_b   1.000
_cell.length_c   1.000
_cell.angle_alpha   90.00
_cell.angle_beta   90.00
_cell.angle_gamma   90.00
#
_symmetry.space_group_name_H-M   'P 1'
#
loop_
_entity.id
_entity.type
_entity.pdbx_description
1 polymer ?
#
loop_
_entity_poly.entity_id
_entity_poly.type
_entity_poly.pdbx_seq_one_letter_code
_entity_poly.pdbx_strand_id
1 'polypeptide(L)'
;MRGMIRVHVVMPGVPLLEWANGEGSAETPIHDVLLLTAAAGTDWTNDPFGGPQQQAAPLLGFVPTEDFSLSARTRVRGERRTFDAAVLAIWGDHDHWAKLCFEYSPQGQAMVVSVVTNEYSDDCNSRLVSGESVYLRIIRSGEGWAFHSSTDGHDWVFVRVFRFAFDGPVRVGFLAQAPMGDRCIAEFDNIEYSTNVPPDLRNGN
;
A
#
# COMPACT_ATOMS: atom_id res chain seq x y z
N MET A 1 -7.65 28.68 18.85
CA MET A 1 -7.39 27.57 17.91
C MET A 1 -6.06 26.95 18.28
N ARG A 2 -6.04 25.72 18.83
CA ARG A 2 -4.78 24.96 19.00
C ARG A 2 -4.43 24.42 17.62
N GLY A 3 -3.30 24.87 17.06
CA GLY A 3 -2.80 24.31 15.81
C GLY A 3 -2.55 22.82 16.03
N MET A 4 -3.19 21.97 15.24
CA MET A 4 -2.86 20.54 15.19
C MET A 4 -1.42 20.44 14.72
N ILE A 5 -0.56 19.88 15.56
CA ILE A 5 0.80 19.49 15.16
C ILE A 5 0.60 18.31 14.20
N ARG A 6 0.81 18.54 12.90
CA ARG A 6 0.82 17.44 11.93
C ARG A 6 2.07 16.59 12.20
N VAL A 7 1.87 15.35 12.52
CA VAL A 7 2.98 14.39 12.67
C VAL A 7 3.46 14.03 11.27
N HIS A 8 4.65 14.53 10.92
CA HIS A 8 5.35 14.18 9.69
C HIS A 8 6.31 13.04 9.97
N VAL A 9 6.42 12.10 9.04
CA VAL A 9 7.40 11.03 9.09
C VAL A 9 8.41 11.23 7.95
N VAL A 10 9.69 11.22 8.29
CA VAL A 10 10.78 11.38 7.33
C VAL A 10 11.45 10.04 7.12
N MET A 11 11.46 9.58 5.87
CA MET A 11 12.18 8.38 5.43
C MET A 11 13.26 8.78 4.41
N PRO A 12 14.45 8.15 4.46
CA PRO A 12 15.52 8.46 3.52
C PRO A 12 15.09 8.25 2.06
N GLY A 13 15.39 9.23 1.20
CA GLY A 13 15.12 9.13 -0.23
C GLY A 13 13.64 9.14 -0.64
N VAL A 14 12.71 9.33 0.30
CA VAL A 14 11.28 9.39 0.04
C VAL A 14 10.76 10.81 0.31
N PRO A 15 9.81 11.33 -0.47
CA PRO A 15 9.16 12.60 -0.13
C PRO A 15 8.56 12.59 1.27
N LEU A 16 8.39 13.77 1.88
CA LEU A 16 7.83 13.91 3.22
C LEU A 16 6.48 13.20 3.33
N LEU A 17 6.36 12.30 4.30
CA LEU A 17 5.16 11.51 4.52
C LEU A 17 4.22 12.22 5.48
N GLU A 18 2.94 12.29 5.12
CA GLU A 18 1.85 12.85 5.90
C GLU A 18 0.69 11.85 5.97
N TRP A 19 -0.06 11.90 7.06
CA TRP A 19 -1.27 11.10 7.19
C TRP A 19 -2.39 11.60 6.27
N ALA A 20 -3.10 10.67 5.65
CA ALA A 20 -4.35 10.86 4.93
C ALA A 20 -5.38 9.84 5.39
N ASN A 21 -6.65 10.18 5.24
CA ASN A 21 -7.77 9.33 5.68
C ASN A 21 -7.68 8.96 7.18
N GLY A 22 -7.42 9.96 8.04
CA GLY A 22 -7.22 9.78 9.47
C GLY A 22 -5.75 9.80 9.88
N GLU A 23 -5.50 9.69 11.17
CA GLU A 23 -4.17 9.64 11.78
C GLU A 23 -3.93 8.23 12.32
N GLY A 24 -2.77 7.67 12.03
CA GLY A 24 -2.38 6.32 12.42
C GLY A 24 -1.19 6.29 13.38
N SER A 25 -0.62 5.11 13.56
CA SER A 25 0.57 4.88 14.38
C SER A 25 1.74 4.48 13.50
N ALA A 26 2.82 5.27 13.51
CA ALA A 26 4.06 5.02 12.78
C ALA A 26 5.26 5.11 13.71
N GLU A 27 6.20 4.21 13.53
CA GLU A 27 7.48 4.17 14.22
C GLU A 27 8.61 3.96 13.22
N THR A 28 9.74 4.62 13.46
CA THR A 28 10.99 4.44 12.69
C THR A 28 12.09 3.99 13.65
N PRO A 29 12.09 2.71 14.06
CA PRO A 29 12.99 2.20 15.11
C PRO A 29 14.47 2.27 14.71
N ILE A 30 14.74 2.19 13.42
CA ILE A 30 16.04 2.43 12.79
C ILE A 30 15.83 3.25 11.52
N HIS A 31 16.88 3.88 11.02
CA HIS A 31 16.86 4.95 10.03
C HIS A 31 16.09 4.64 8.73
N ASP A 32 16.01 3.38 8.30
CA ASP A 32 15.45 2.91 7.03
C ASP A 32 14.30 1.89 7.18
N VAL A 33 13.76 1.76 8.40
CA VAL A 33 12.62 0.88 8.68
C VAL A 33 11.43 1.69 9.15
N LEU A 34 10.29 1.50 8.46
CA LEU A 34 9.00 2.06 8.85
C LEU A 34 8.11 0.94 9.39
N LEU A 35 7.56 1.14 10.58
CA LEU A 35 6.51 0.29 11.15
C LEU A 35 5.21 1.06 11.20
N LEU A 36 4.15 0.46 10.69
CA LEU A 36 2.78 0.95 10.86
C LEU A 36 1.98 -0.05 11.70
N THR A 37 1.25 0.46 12.69
CA THR A 37 0.36 -0.39 13.49
C THR A 37 -1.09 -0.08 13.14
N ALA A 38 -1.78 -1.07 12.58
CA ALA A 38 -3.21 -1.04 12.34
C ALA A 38 -3.98 -1.52 13.58
N ALA A 39 -5.06 -0.82 13.92
CA ALA A 39 -6.00 -1.23 14.95
C ALA A 39 -6.98 -2.29 14.41
N ALA A 40 -7.67 -2.99 15.32
CA ALA A 40 -8.71 -3.94 14.99
C ALA A 40 -9.80 -3.32 14.10
N GLY A 41 -10.26 -4.08 13.11
CA GLY A 41 -11.35 -3.69 12.21
C GLY A 41 -10.96 -2.63 11.17
N THR A 42 -9.66 -2.40 10.93
CA THR A 42 -9.21 -1.45 9.90
C THR A 42 -8.98 -2.13 8.56
N ASP A 43 -9.55 -1.56 7.51
CA ASP A 43 -9.40 -2.02 6.11
C ASP A 43 -9.76 -0.90 5.13
N TRP A 44 -9.55 -1.17 3.84
CA TRP A 44 -10.19 -0.51 2.72
C TRP A 44 -10.91 -1.56 1.86
N THR A 45 -12.24 -1.45 1.80
CA THR A 45 -13.09 -2.30 0.94
C THR A 45 -14.39 -1.59 0.62
N ASN A 46 -14.78 -1.59 -0.64
CA ASN A 46 -16.09 -1.15 -1.12
C ASN A 46 -16.77 -2.37 -1.75
N ASP A 47 -17.60 -3.07 -0.97
CA ASP A 47 -18.18 -4.35 -1.35
C ASP A 47 -18.96 -4.24 -2.68
N PRO A 48 -18.57 -4.97 -3.75
CA PRO A 48 -19.26 -4.94 -5.04
C PRO A 48 -20.65 -5.56 -5.01
N PHE A 49 -21.03 -6.25 -3.93
CA PHE A 49 -22.34 -6.85 -3.74
C PHE A 49 -23.28 -5.97 -2.93
N GLY A 50 -22.90 -4.72 -2.62
CA GLY A 50 -23.74 -3.76 -1.90
C GLY A 50 -23.67 -3.89 -0.38
N GLY A 51 -22.67 -4.57 0.13
CA GLY A 51 -22.32 -4.58 1.55
C GLY A 51 -21.72 -3.24 2.01
N PRO A 52 -21.26 -3.16 3.27
CA PRO A 52 -20.72 -1.92 3.82
C PRO A 52 -19.40 -1.53 3.14
N GLN A 53 -19.24 -0.23 2.92
CA GLN A 53 -17.95 0.36 2.56
C GLN A 53 -17.11 0.59 3.82
N GLN A 54 -15.83 0.33 3.75
CA GLN A 54 -14.90 0.48 4.87
C GLN A 54 -13.59 1.08 4.36
N GLN A 55 -13.19 2.22 4.93
CA GLN A 55 -11.91 2.90 4.65
C GLN A 55 -11.28 3.40 5.95
N ALA A 56 -11.31 2.57 7.01
CA ALA A 56 -10.87 2.97 8.34
C ALA A 56 -9.33 2.93 8.53
N ALA A 57 -8.59 2.30 7.62
CA ALA A 57 -7.14 2.26 7.71
C ALA A 57 -6.51 3.59 7.27
N PRO A 58 -5.69 4.26 8.12
CA PRO A 58 -4.98 5.47 7.72
C PRO A 58 -3.86 5.19 6.73
N LEU A 59 -3.65 6.08 5.77
CA LEU A 59 -2.52 6.06 4.83
C LEU A 59 -1.45 7.04 5.29
N LEU A 60 -0.21 6.60 5.40
CA LEU A 60 0.96 7.45 5.54
C LEU A 60 1.63 7.62 4.16
N GLY A 61 1.53 8.80 3.56
CA GLY A 61 1.96 8.98 2.17
C GLY A 61 2.24 10.41 1.77
N PHE A 62 2.56 10.60 0.51
CA PHE A 62 2.89 11.87 -0.12
C PHE A 62 2.05 12.10 -1.39
N VAL A 63 2.04 13.32 -1.89
CA VAL A 63 1.43 13.66 -3.19
C VAL A 63 2.54 13.68 -4.24
N PRO A 64 2.55 12.72 -5.20
CA PRO A 64 3.55 12.72 -6.26
C PRO A 64 3.27 13.85 -7.26
N THR A 65 4.32 14.55 -7.70
CA THR A 65 4.25 15.67 -8.65
C THR A 65 4.62 15.29 -10.07
N GLU A 66 5.20 14.10 -10.27
CA GLU A 66 5.69 13.60 -11.56
C GLU A 66 5.55 12.08 -11.64
N ASP A 67 5.96 11.49 -12.75
CA ASP A 67 6.07 10.04 -12.90
C ASP A 67 7.06 9.47 -11.88
N PHE A 68 6.77 8.32 -11.31
CA PHE A 68 7.59 7.74 -10.25
C PHE A 68 7.43 6.22 -10.13
N SER A 69 8.37 5.65 -9.43
CA SER A 69 8.34 4.30 -8.86
C SER A 69 8.52 4.39 -7.34
N LEU A 70 7.64 3.76 -6.59
CA LEU A 70 7.79 3.54 -5.14
C LEU A 70 7.81 2.05 -4.88
N SER A 71 8.88 1.54 -4.27
CA SER A 71 8.96 0.15 -3.85
C SER A 71 9.39 0.01 -2.39
N ALA A 72 9.04 -1.13 -1.79
CA ALA A 72 9.47 -1.50 -0.45
C ALA A 72 9.45 -3.02 -0.30
N ARG A 73 10.35 -3.56 0.50
CA ARG A 73 10.18 -4.89 1.07
C ARG A 73 9.16 -4.80 2.20
N THR A 74 8.14 -5.64 2.11
CA THR A 74 7.00 -5.62 3.05
C THR A 74 6.96 -6.91 3.85
N ARG A 75 6.60 -6.80 5.13
CA ARG A 75 6.42 -7.90 6.06
C ARG A 75 5.34 -7.57 7.08
N VAL A 76 4.63 -8.58 7.58
CA VAL A 76 3.78 -8.44 8.77
C VAL A 76 4.50 -9.11 9.93
N ARG A 77 4.69 -8.39 11.04
CA ARG A 77 5.36 -8.89 12.25
C ARG A 77 4.39 -9.69 13.12
N GLY A 78 4.87 -10.81 13.62
CA GLY A 78 4.12 -11.67 14.54
C GLY A 78 3.08 -12.55 13.84
N GLU A 79 2.07 -12.98 14.61
CA GLU A 79 0.98 -13.79 14.09
C GLU A 79 0.08 -12.98 13.17
N ARG A 80 -0.29 -13.55 12.04
CA ARG A 80 -1.18 -12.94 11.05
C ARG A 80 -2.58 -13.51 11.15
N ARG A 81 -3.58 -12.65 11.09
CA ARG A 81 -4.98 -13.02 10.94
C ARG A 81 -5.42 -12.83 9.50
N THR A 82 -6.56 -13.40 9.14
CA THR A 82 -7.14 -13.26 7.81
C THR A 82 -7.23 -11.79 7.40
N PHE A 83 -6.72 -11.48 6.21
CA PHE A 83 -6.63 -10.16 5.59
C PHE A 83 -5.67 -9.16 6.27
N ASP A 84 -4.94 -9.57 7.32
CA ASP A 84 -3.84 -8.74 7.82
C ASP A 84 -2.80 -8.52 6.72
N ALA A 85 -2.43 -7.26 6.49
CA ALA A 85 -1.54 -6.92 5.40
C ALA A 85 -0.62 -5.73 5.67
N ALA A 86 0.57 -5.80 5.05
CA ALA A 86 1.42 -4.67 4.74
C ALA A 86 1.13 -4.22 3.29
N VAL A 87 0.88 -2.93 3.08
CA VAL A 87 0.25 -2.42 1.86
C VAL A 87 0.97 -1.20 1.32
N LEU A 88 1.21 -1.14 0.01
CA LEU A 88 1.41 0.10 -0.73
C LEU A 88 0.08 0.53 -1.32
N ALA A 89 -0.31 1.81 -1.15
CA ALA A 89 -1.64 2.27 -1.53
C ALA A 89 -1.65 3.62 -2.25
N ILE A 90 -2.71 3.83 -3.01
CA ILE A 90 -3.06 5.05 -3.73
C ILE A 90 -4.40 5.51 -3.19
N TRP A 91 -4.51 6.77 -2.80
CA TRP A 91 -5.71 7.37 -2.23
C TRP A 91 -6.12 8.62 -3.00
N GLY A 92 -7.30 8.64 -3.56
CA GLY A 92 -8.00 9.82 -4.04
C GLY A 92 -9.04 10.28 -3.02
N ASP A 93 -10.07 9.47 -2.86
CA ASP A 93 -11.16 9.65 -1.89
C ASP A 93 -11.76 8.29 -1.49
N HIS A 94 -12.94 8.29 -0.86
CA HIS A 94 -13.62 7.07 -0.40
C HIS A 94 -14.06 6.13 -1.53
N ASP A 95 -14.28 6.65 -2.73
CA ASP A 95 -14.73 5.90 -3.90
C ASP A 95 -13.60 5.61 -4.90
N HIS A 96 -12.43 6.26 -4.74
CA HIS A 96 -11.30 6.14 -5.65
C HIS A 96 -10.02 5.87 -4.87
N TRP A 97 -9.60 4.61 -4.82
CA TRP A 97 -8.35 4.19 -4.20
C TRP A 97 -7.86 2.87 -4.81
N ALA A 98 -6.59 2.57 -4.61
CA ALA A 98 -6.04 1.28 -4.99
C ALA A 98 -5.02 0.82 -3.95
N LYS A 99 -4.89 -0.48 -3.79
CA LYS A 99 -3.91 -1.08 -2.87
C LYS A 99 -3.24 -2.31 -3.48
N LEU A 100 -1.96 -2.46 -3.17
CA LEU A 100 -1.14 -3.63 -3.44
C LEU A 100 -0.70 -4.19 -2.10
N CYS A 101 -1.15 -5.40 -1.78
CA CYS A 101 -1.08 -5.98 -0.45
C CYS A 101 -0.12 -7.17 -0.41
N PHE A 102 0.63 -7.28 0.67
CA PHE A 102 1.15 -8.55 1.16
C PHE A 102 0.19 -9.05 2.24
N GLU A 103 -0.76 -9.88 1.84
CA GLU A 103 -1.95 -10.23 2.61
C GLU A 103 -1.96 -11.70 3.05
N TYR A 104 -2.71 -12.00 4.10
CA TYR A 104 -2.94 -13.35 4.59
C TYR A 104 -4.36 -13.81 4.25
N SER A 105 -4.47 -14.80 3.38
CA SER A 105 -5.76 -15.26 2.84
C SER A 105 -6.60 -16.03 3.87
N PRO A 106 -7.91 -16.19 3.63
CA PRO A 106 -8.77 -17.05 4.45
C PRO A 106 -8.30 -18.50 4.52
N GLN A 107 -7.50 -18.96 3.55
CA GLN A 107 -6.91 -20.30 3.51
C GLN A 107 -5.61 -20.41 4.32
N GLY A 108 -5.19 -19.35 5.00
CA GLY A 108 -3.97 -19.32 5.78
C GLY A 108 -2.70 -19.22 4.93
N GLN A 109 -2.77 -18.58 3.77
CA GLN A 109 -1.65 -18.43 2.84
C GLN A 109 -1.24 -16.97 2.69
N ALA A 110 0.06 -16.70 2.75
CA ALA A 110 0.60 -15.40 2.42
C ALA A 110 0.59 -15.20 0.89
N MET A 111 0.09 -14.05 0.44
CA MET A 111 -0.05 -13.79 -0.99
C MET A 111 0.03 -12.30 -1.34
N VAL A 112 0.31 -12.03 -2.60
CA VAL A 112 0.16 -10.70 -3.20
C VAL A 112 -1.27 -10.55 -3.71
N VAL A 113 -1.94 -9.49 -3.27
CA VAL A 113 -3.30 -9.14 -3.69
C VAL A 113 -3.31 -7.70 -4.19
N SER A 114 -4.05 -7.42 -5.23
CA SER A 114 -4.29 -6.06 -5.71
C SER A 114 -5.78 -5.73 -5.70
N VAL A 115 -6.12 -4.53 -5.25
CA VAL A 115 -7.48 -4.00 -5.29
C VAL A 115 -7.43 -2.65 -6.00
N VAL A 116 -8.35 -2.44 -6.92
CA VAL A 116 -8.57 -1.13 -7.56
C VAL A 116 -10.03 -0.79 -7.38
N THR A 117 -10.30 0.37 -6.78
CA THR A 117 -11.65 0.82 -6.47
C THR A 117 -11.99 2.06 -7.28
N ASN A 118 -13.11 1.96 -7.97
CA ASN A 118 -13.83 3.03 -8.60
C ASN A 118 -15.31 2.82 -8.26
N GLU A 119 -15.77 3.47 -7.19
CA GLU A 119 -17.01 3.22 -6.46
C GLU A 119 -17.02 1.84 -5.78
N TYR A 120 -16.73 0.77 -6.49
CA TYR A 120 -16.67 -0.60 -5.99
C TYR A 120 -15.27 -1.20 -6.14
N SER A 121 -14.92 -2.10 -5.22
CA SER A 121 -13.64 -2.78 -5.22
C SER A 121 -13.59 -3.90 -6.26
N ASP A 122 -12.51 -3.93 -7.03
CA ASP A 122 -12.13 -4.98 -7.96
C ASP A 122 -10.89 -5.68 -7.40
N ASP A 123 -11.10 -6.79 -6.71
CA ASP A 123 -10.07 -7.55 -6.02
C ASP A 123 -9.47 -8.61 -6.94
N CYS A 124 -8.16 -8.74 -6.91
CA CYS A 124 -7.46 -9.75 -7.68
C CYS A 124 -6.32 -10.37 -6.88
N ASN A 125 -6.43 -11.66 -6.60
CA ASN A 125 -5.34 -12.47 -6.07
C ASN A 125 -4.30 -12.67 -7.16
N SER A 126 -3.00 -12.43 -6.83
CA SER A 126 -1.89 -12.61 -7.76
C SER A 126 -1.13 -13.90 -7.43
N ARG A 127 -0.10 -13.82 -6.62
CA ARG A 127 0.79 -14.96 -6.36
C ARG A 127 0.90 -15.31 -4.89
N LEU A 128 1.09 -16.59 -4.60
CA LEU A 128 1.47 -17.06 -3.28
C LEU A 128 2.93 -16.65 -2.99
N VAL A 129 3.19 -16.34 -1.73
CA VAL A 129 4.51 -15.99 -1.22
C VAL A 129 4.91 -17.03 -0.17
N SER A 130 5.96 -17.80 -0.44
CA SER A 130 6.46 -18.82 0.47
C SER A 130 7.34 -18.27 1.61
N GLY A 131 7.79 -17.01 1.47
CA GLY A 131 8.61 -16.31 2.45
C GLY A 131 7.81 -15.46 3.42
N GLU A 132 8.50 -14.89 4.41
CA GLU A 132 7.90 -13.97 5.39
C GLU A 132 7.79 -12.52 4.86
N SER A 133 8.36 -12.24 3.69
CA SER A 133 8.40 -10.91 3.07
C SER A 133 8.31 -11.00 1.56
N VAL A 134 7.88 -9.91 0.95
CA VAL A 134 7.84 -9.70 -0.49
C VAL A 134 8.10 -8.22 -0.79
N TYR A 135 8.77 -7.93 -1.88
CA TYR A 135 8.85 -6.57 -2.39
C TYR A 135 7.60 -6.23 -3.19
N LEU A 136 7.02 -5.09 -2.90
CA LEU A 136 5.90 -4.51 -3.64
C LEU A 136 6.36 -3.21 -4.31
N ARG A 137 5.80 -2.91 -5.48
CA ARG A 137 6.11 -1.68 -6.21
C ARG A 137 4.89 -1.10 -6.89
N ILE A 138 4.71 0.20 -6.73
CA ILE A 138 3.76 1.04 -7.46
C ILE A 138 4.54 1.90 -8.43
N ILE A 139 4.10 1.97 -9.70
CA ILE A 139 4.63 2.88 -10.70
C ILE A 139 3.49 3.73 -11.24
N ARG A 140 3.75 5.03 -11.42
CA ARG A 140 2.95 5.95 -12.23
C ARG A 140 3.75 6.36 -13.46
N SER A 141 3.14 6.27 -14.63
CA SER A 141 3.68 6.79 -15.89
C SER A 141 2.55 7.44 -16.68
N GLY A 142 2.58 8.77 -16.74
CA GLY A 142 1.48 9.59 -17.25
C GLY A 142 0.19 9.30 -16.48
N GLU A 143 -0.85 8.85 -17.19
CA GLU A 143 -2.14 8.48 -16.59
C GLU A 143 -2.23 6.99 -16.21
N GLY A 144 -1.20 6.20 -16.56
CA GLY A 144 -1.13 4.77 -16.30
C GLY A 144 -0.49 4.46 -14.96
N TRP A 145 -1.01 3.43 -14.29
CA TRP A 145 -0.48 2.89 -13.04
C TRP A 145 -0.18 1.41 -13.21
N ALA A 146 0.90 0.95 -12.59
CA ALA A 146 1.25 -0.45 -12.57
C ALA A 146 1.65 -0.92 -11.19
N PHE A 147 1.31 -2.17 -10.90
CA PHE A 147 1.70 -2.90 -9.71
C PHE A 147 2.62 -4.05 -10.08
N HIS A 148 3.68 -4.22 -9.30
CA HIS A 148 4.62 -5.32 -9.41
C HIS A 148 4.94 -5.91 -8.04
N SER A 149 5.40 -7.15 -8.05
CA SER A 149 5.96 -7.81 -6.86
C SER A 149 7.29 -8.48 -7.21
N SER A 150 8.17 -8.63 -6.21
CA SER A 150 9.43 -9.32 -6.36
C SER A 150 9.78 -10.09 -5.09
N THR A 151 10.53 -11.18 -5.21
CA THR A 151 11.05 -11.94 -4.07
C THR A 151 12.42 -11.47 -3.63
N ASP A 152 13.15 -10.75 -4.48
CA ASP A 152 14.54 -10.32 -4.27
C ASP A 152 14.75 -8.80 -4.40
N GLY A 153 13.74 -8.07 -4.89
CA GLY A 153 13.81 -6.63 -5.14
C GLY A 153 14.45 -6.24 -6.48
N HIS A 154 14.85 -7.23 -7.29
CA HIS A 154 15.52 -7.03 -8.57
C HIS A 154 14.68 -7.54 -9.75
N ASP A 155 14.23 -8.78 -9.68
CA ASP A 155 13.40 -9.39 -10.71
C ASP A 155 11.92 -9.13 -10.41
N TRP A 156 11.30 -8.21 -11.17
CA TRP A 156 9.94 -7.77 -10.93
C TRP A 156 8.94 -8.54 -11.77
N VAL A 157 7.92 -9.08 -11.11
CA VAL A 157 6.80 -9.76 -11.73
C VAL A 157 5.62 -8.80 -11.83
N PHE A 158 5.07 -8.67 -13.03
CA PHE A 158 3.87 -7.89 -13.28
C PHE A 158 2.67 -8.43 -12.50
N VAL A 159 1.93 -7.54 -11.84
CA VAL A 159 0.70 -7.85 -11.11
C VAL A 159 -0.49 -7.27 -11.84
N ARG A 160 -0.47 -5.95 -12.11
CA ARG A 160 -1.62 -5.27 -12.70
C ARG A 160 -1.17 -3.96 -13.37
N VAL A 161 -1.87 -3.57 -14.45
CA VAL A 161 -1.84 -2.22 -15.02
C VAL A 161 -3.27 -1.69 -15.08
N PHE A 162 -3.46 -0.43 -14.73
CA PHE A 162 -4.77 0.20 -14.71
C PHE A 162 -4.67 1.72 -14.91
N ARG A 163 -5.79 2.34 -15.23
CA ARG A 163 -5.96 3.78 -15.18
C ARG A 163 -6.68 4.12 -13.88
N PHE A 164 -6.12 5.08 -13.15
CA PHE A 164 -6.74 5.62 -11.95
C PHE A 164 -7.43 6.94 -12.32
N ALA A 165 -8.73 6.85 -12.63
CA ALA A 165 -9.53 8.00 -13.09
C ALA A 165 -10.02 8.80 -11.89
N PHE A 166 -9.23 9.78 -11.46
CA PHE A 166 -9.57 10.67 -10.35
C PHE A 166 -9.09 12.10 -10.65
N ASP A 167 -10.00 13.06 -10.58
CA ASP A 167 -9.76 14.48 -10.89
C ASP A 167 -9.31 15.26 -9.64
N GLY A 168 -8.22 14.80 -9.00
CA GLY A 168 -7.72 15.45 -7.79
C GLY A 168 -6.31 15.01 -7.46
N PRO A 169 -5.70 15.60 -6.43
CA PRO A 169 -4.41 15.16 -5.94
C PRO A 169 -4.54 13.78 -5.30
N VAL A 170 -3.81 12.81 -5.82
CA VAL A 170 -3.69 11.47 -5.21
C VAL A 170 -2.56 11.46 -4.19
N ARG A 171 -2.73 10.68 -3.12
CA ARG A 171 -1.64 10.33 -2.20
C ARG A 171 -1.20 8.90 -2.42
N VAL A 172 0.09 8.68 -2.32
CA VAL A 172 0.70 7.35 -2.46
C VAL A 172 1.57 7.08 -1.25
N GLY A 173 1.53 5.87 -0.74
CA GLY A 173 2.35 5.53 0.42
C GLY A 173 2.03 4.18 1.04
N PHE A 174 2.11 4.14 2.34
CA PHE A 174 2.15 2.94 3.17
C PHE A 174 0.88 2.85 4.03
N LEU A 175 0.35 1.63 4.13
CA LEU A 175 -0.83 1.35 4.93
C LEU A 175 -0.67 -0.01 5.61
N ALA A 176 -1.23 -0.15 6.80
CA ALA A 176 -1.42 -1.42 7.49
C ALA A 176 -2.90 -1.66 7.69
N GLN A 177 -3.36 -2.91 7.58
CA GLN A 177 -4.74 -3.28 7.85
C GLN A 177 -4.85 -4.51 8.75
N ALA A 178 -5.88 -4.55 9.58
CA ALA A 178 -6.22 -5.64 10.49
C ALA A 178 -7.74 -5.87 10.50
N PRO A 179 -8.34 -6.35 9.41
CA PRO A 179 -9.80 -6.45 9.30
C PRO A 179 -10.42 -7.40 10.31
N MET A 180 -9.77 -8.53 10.58
CA MET A 180 -10.26 -9.62 11.42
C MET A 180 -9.42 -9.83 12.68
N GLY A 181 -8.26 -9.21 12.78
CA GLY A 181 -7.35 -9.31 13.90
C GLY A 181 -7.54 -8.18 14.93
N ASP A 182 -6.91 -8.32 16.10
CA ASP A 182 -6.88 -7.25 17.12
C ASP A 182 -5.95 -6.11 16.71
N ARG A 183 -4.92 -6.42 15.93
CA ARG A 183 -3.95 -5.48 15.37
C ARG A 183 -3.08 -6.16 14.32
N CYS A 184 -2.52 -5.35 13.41
CA CYS A 184 -1.46 -5.77 12.49
C CYS A 184 -0.29 -4.80 12.57
N ILE A 185 0.94 -5.31 12.63
CA ILE A 185 2.16 -4.50 12.54
C ILE A 185 2.79 -4.77 11.17
N ALA A 186 2.63 -3.83 10.27
CA ALA A 186 3.25 -3.83 8.96
C ALA A 186 4.65 -3.21 9.04
N GLU A 187 5.62 -3.90 8.48
CA GLU A 187 7.00 -3.43 8.36
C GLU A 187 7.34 -3.18 6.90
N PHE A 188 7.98 -2.05 6.66
CA PHE A 188 8.51 -1.64 5.37
C PHE A 188 9.97 -1.28 5.53
N ASP A 189 10.83 -1.91 4.75
CA ASP A 189 12.25 -1.60 4.64
C ASP A 189 12.69 -1.64 3.19
N ASN A 190 13.98 -1.34 2.92
CA ASN A 190 14.49 -1.20 1.56
C ASN A 190 13.54 -0.37 0.69
N ILE A 191 13.09 0.76 1.28
CA ILE A 191 12.16 1.67 0.62
C ILE A 191 12.92 2.47 -0.43
N GLU A 192 12.46 2.41 -1.67
CA GLU A 192 13.05 3.15 -2.79
C GLU A 192 11.99 3.99 -3.49
N TYR A 193 12.31 5.26 -3.70
CA TYR A 193 11.55 6.18 -4.53
C TYR A 193 12.43 6.69 -5.66
N SER A 194 11.93 6.65 -6.88
CA SER A 194 12.65 7.11 -8.07
C SER A 194 11.70 7.77 -9.05
N THR A 195 12.14 8.83 -9.69
CA THR A 195 11.43 9.45 -10.82
C THR A 195 11.83 8.82 -12.17
N ASN A 196 12.79 7.91 -12.16
CA ASN A 196 13.12 7.08 -13.32
C ASN A 196 12.21 5.85 -13.34
N VAL A 197 11.29 5.79 -14.31
CA VAL A 197 10.32 4.69 -14.46
C VAL A 197 10.71 3.78 -15.62
N PRO A 198 10.45 2.47 -15.55
CA PRO A 198 10.67 1.55 -16.66
C PRO A 198 9.85 1.96 -17.90
N PRO A 199 10.42 1.85 -19.09
CA PRO A 199 9.70 2.20 -20.33
C PRO A 199 8.55 1.25 -20.66
N ASP A 200 8.60 0.02 -20.19
CA ASP A 200 7.56 -1.01 -20.34
C ASP A 200 7.05 -1.44 -18.96
N LEU A 201 5.88 -0.93 -18.59
CA LEU A 201 5.25 -1.25 -17.31
C LEU A 201 4.83 -2.72 -17.18
N ARG A 202 4.69 -3.46 -18.30
CA ARG A 202 4.33 -4.87 -18.27
C ARG A 202 5.53 -5.78 -18.06
N ASN A 203 6.70 -5.37 -18.54
CA ASN A 203 7.94 -6.09 -18.31
C ASN A 203 8.43 -5.90 -16.86
N GLY A 204 8.28 -4.70 -16.32
CA GLY A 204 8.65 -4.40 -14.93
C GLY A 204 10.14 -4.11 -14.69
N ASN A 205 11.00 -4.30 -15.69
CA ASN A 205 12.46 -4.12 -15.60
C ASN A 205 12.94 -3.08 -16.62
#